data_40b59fc534bf2bedc571b2b08ab9074c
#
_entry.id   40b59fc534bf2bedc571b2b08ab9074c
#
_cell.length_a   1.000
_cell.length_b   1.000
_cell.length_c   1.000
_cell.angle_alpha   90.00
_cell.angle_beta   90.00
_cell.angle_gamma   90.00
#
_symmetry.space_group_name_H-M   'P 1'
#
loop_
_entity.id
_entity.type
_entity.pdbx_description
1 polymer ?
#
loop_
_entity_poly.entity_id
_entity_poly.type
_entity_poly.pdbx_seq_one_letter_code
_entity_poly.pdbx_strand_id
1 'polypeptide(L)'
;MNKMRILTSLLLLLMITFGASAQSNAIRLLVRSDDMGSSHAANRSCLKAWQKGISKSVEVMVPGPWFMEAAQLLKENPGIDVGVHLTLTSEWDGIKWRPVTASPSLVDADGNFVATTGEWYNKAYKLEEVEAELRKQIEIAKRHIPNVTHLSSHMGAPDCKPELKAIVKKLAKEYNLIYETEGLSALPDFGWNKASSKDDKRDAFMKMIRSLKPGNTYLFVDHPANRTPEMKAVGNKGMTTVAHDRHIVTEIFTSDQVRRAIKSRGIELIDYTKAGTPGK
;
A
#
# COMPACT_ATOMS: atom_id res chain seq x y z
N MET A 1 -18.33 77.78 32.73
CA MET A 1 -17.59 76.61 33.22
C MET A 1 -17.90 75.42 32.31
N ASN A 2 -17.07 75.22 31.27
CA ASN A 2 -17.25 74.19 30.25
C ASN A 2 -16.46 72.93 30.63
N LYS A 3 -17.16 71.81 30.83
CA LYS A 3 -16.51 70.46 30.98
C LYS A 3 -16.37 69.83 29.61
N MET A 4 -15.15 69.78 29.15
CA MET A 4 -14.74 69.13 27.91
C MET A 4 -14.71 67.60 28.17
N ARG A 5 -15.56 66.85 27.49
CA ARG A 5 -15.54 65.37 27.49
C ARG A 5 -14.56 64.89 26.45
N ILE A 6 -13.48 64.26 26.90
CA ILE A 6 -12.51 63.59 26.03
C ILE A 6 -13.07 62.21 25.71
N LEU A 7 -13.38 61.97 24.43
CA LEU A 7 -13.80 60.67 23.91
C LEU A 7 -12.53 59.92 23.47
N THR A 8 -12.11 58.96 24.26
CA THR A 8 -11.01 58.05 23.88
C THR A 8 -11.59 56.92 23.05
N SER A 9 -11.33 56.94 21.74
CA SER A 9 -11.64 55.85 20.80
C SER A 9 -10.57 54.76 20.92
N LEU A 10 -10.96 53.63 21.48
CA LEU A 10 -10.12 52.43 21.52
C LEU A 10 -10.22 51.71 20.19
N LEU A 11 -9.19 51.81 19.34
CA LEU A 11 -9.09 51.07 18.10
C LEU A 11 -8.63 49.66 18.42
N LEU A 12 -9.56 48.70 18.43
CA LEU A 12 -9.25 47.28 18.57
C LEU A 12 -8.71 46.74 17.23
N LEU A 13 -7.38 46.63 17.11
CA LEU A 13 -6.74 46.05 15.95
C LEU A 13 -6.89 44.52 16.03
N LEU A 14 -7.85 43.98 15.30
CA LEU A 14 -8.02 42.53 15.13
C LEU A 14 -6.89 41.99 14.24
N MET A 15 -5.81 41.51 14.85
CA MET A 15 -4.80 40.72 14.11
C MET A 15 -5.40 39.37 13.71
N ILE A 16 -5.92 39.29 12.49
CA ILE A 16 -6.21 38.00 11.87
C ILE A 16 -4.86 37.38 11.51
N THR A 17 -4.35 36.54 12.39
CA THR A 17 -3.23 35.66 12.05
C THR A 17 -3.75 34.63 11.06
N PHE A 18 -3.55 34.87 9.76
CA PHE A 18 -3.58 33.82 8.78
C PHE A 18 -2.48 32.82 9.17
N GLY A 19 -2.87 31.74 9.81
CA GLY A 19 -2.02 30.58 10.01
C GLY A 19 -1.73 29.97 8.63
N ALA A 20 -0.71 30.50 7.96
CA ALA A 20 -0.10 29.82 6.84
C ALA A 20 0.38 28.48 7.43
N SER A 21 -0.32 27.39 7.11
CA SER A 21 0.17 26.05 7.34
C SER A 21 1.50 25.95 6.60
N ALA A 22 2.60 26.16 7.33
CA ALA A 22 3.93 25.99 6.76
C ALA A 22 4.00 24.53 6.29
N GLN A 23 3.93 24.34 4.98
CA GLN A 23 4.10 23.02 4.38
C GLN A 23 5.42 22.48 4.91
N SER A 24 5.33 21.37 5.65
CA SER A 24 6.50 20.75 6.27
C SER A 24 7.58 20.55 5.19
N ASN A 25 8.77 21.10 5.42
CA ASN A 25 9.89 20.93 4.50
C ASN A 25 10.53 19.54 4.59
N ALA A 26 9.87 18.60 5.30
CA ALA A 26 10.32 17.22 5.46
C ALA A 26 10.16 16.44 4.15
N ILE A 27 11.09 15.53 3.91
CA ILE A 27 10.93 14.47 2.90
C ILE A 27 10.18 13.33 3.59
N ARG A 28 9.01 12.93 3.08
CA ARG A 28 8.24 11.81 3.62
C ARG A 28 8.23 10.65 2.65
N LEU A 29 8.46 9.44 3.16
CA LEU A 29 8.47 8.22 2.38
C LEU A 29 7.60 7.16 3.07
N LEU A 30 6.56 6.73 2.39
CA LEU A 30 5.76 5.57 2.72
C LEU A 30 6.35 4.38 1.99
N VAL A 31 6.84 3.38 2.72
CA VAL A 31 7.29 2.10 2.16
C VAL A 31 6.24 1.05 2.51
N ARG A 32 5.66 0.45 1.49
CA ARG A 32 4.57 -0.52 1.58
C ARG A 32 5.04 -1.90 1.13
N SER A 33 4.69 -2.92 1.92
CA SER A 33 4.95 -4.34 1.62
C SER A 33 3.66 -5.01 1.17
N ASP A 34 3.58 -5.39 -0.11
CA ASP A 34 2.39 -6.00 -0.69
C ASP A 34 2.39 -7.54 -0.59
N ASP A 35 1.25 -8.14 -0.86
CA ASP A 35 0.97 -9.58 -0.96
C ASP A 35 1.09 -10.38 0.35
N MET A 36 0.94 -9.77 1.53
CA MET A 36 0.78 -10.53 2.77
C MET A 36 -0.50 -11.37 2.67
N GLY A 37 -0.45 -12.65 3.05
CA GLY A 37 -1.54 -13.62 2.84
C GLY A 37 -1.37 -14.53 1.63
N SER A 38 -0.51 -14.18 0.67
CA SER A 38 -0.25 -15.01 -0.52
C SER A 38 0.58 -16.25 -0.22
N SER A 39 1.53 -16.17 0.73
CA SER A 39 2.41 -17.27 1.14
C SER A 39 2.89 -17.12 2.57
N HIS A 40 3.30 -18.22 3.23
CA HIS A 40 3.96 -18.14 4.54
C HIS A 40 5.22 -17.27 4.48
N ALA A 41 6.01 -17.41 3.42
CA ALA A 41 7.23 -16.64 3.23
C ALA A 41 6.96 -15.13 3.12
N ALA A 42 5.90 -14.71 2.41
CA ALA A 42 5.47 -13.32 2.32
C ALA A 42 5.03 -12.79 3.70
N ASN A 43 4.19 -13.54 4.43
CA ASN A 43 3.73 -13.17 5.77
C ASN A 43 4.91 -12.85 6.70
N ARG A 44 5.88 -13.75 6.77
CA ARG A 44 7.06 -13.59 7.65
C ARG A 44 7.97 -12.45 7.21
N SER A 45 8.08 -12.22 5.90
CA SER A 45 8.94 -11.17 5.35
C SER A 45 8.32 -9.78 5.48
N CYS A 46 7.03 -9.62 5.24
CA CYS A 46 6.31 -8.36 5.50
C CYS A 46 6.41 -7.97 6.98
N LEU A 47 6.16 -8.92 7.88
CA LEU A 47 6.31 -8.68 9.32
C LEU A 47 7.76 -8.28 9.69
N LYS A 48 8.77 -8.99 9.16
CA LYS A 48 10.18 -8.67 9.38
C LYS A 48 10.55 -7.28 8.85
N ALA A 49 10.07 -6.94 7.64
CA ALA A 49 10.31 -5.64 7.02
C ALA A 49 9.74 -4.47 7.85
N TRP A 50 8.59 -4.68 8.50
CA TRP A 50 8.03 -3.74 9.45
C TRP A 50 8.81 -3.69 10.78
N GLN A 51 9.07 -4.83 11.41
CA GLN A 51 9.70 -4.90 12.72
C GLN A 51 11.16 -4.40 12.73
N LYS A 52 11.93 -4.77 11.70
CA LYS A 52 13.38 -4.57 11.63
C LYS A 52 13.85 -3.69 10.48
N GLY A 53 12.92 -3.29 9.62
CA GLY A 53 13.24 -2.61 8.38
C GLY A 53 12.58 -1.24 8.23
N ILE A 54 12.29 -0.93 6.98
CA ILE A 54 11.80 0.38 6.55
C ILE A 54 10.31 0.38 6.18
N SER A 55 9.66 -0.80 6.08
CA SER A 55 8.22 -0.88 5.77
C SER A 55 7.39 -0.27 6.90
N LYS A 56 6.37 0.49 6.54
CA LYS A 56 5.45 1.13 7.49
C LYS A 56 4.00 0.71 7.30
N SER A 57 3.69 0.13 6.15
CA SER A 57 2.38 -0.40 5.82
C SER A 57 2.51 -1.78 5.17
N VAL A 58 1.51 -2.61 5.34
CA VAL A 58 1.40 -3.92 4.68
C VAL A 58 0.02 -4.08 4.04
N GLU A 59 -0.01 -4.77 2.90
CA GLU A 59 -1.24 -5.05 2.17
C GLU A 59 -1.60 -6.52 2.26
N VAL A 60 -2.79 -6.83 2.80
CA VAL A 60 -3.21 -8.21 3.03
C VAL A 60 -4.21 -8.68 1.97
N MET A 61 -3.92 -9.81 1.34
CA MET A 61 -4.76 -10.49 0.35
C MET A 61 -5.71 -11.47 1.05
N VAL A 62 -7.00 -11.14 1.10
CA VAL A 62 -8.01 -12.01 1.74
C VAL A 62 -8.21 -13.33 0.98
N PRO A 63 -8.23 -13.38 -0.38
CA PRO A 63 -8.30 -14.65 -1.10
C PRO A 63 -7.03 -15.49 -1.02
N GLY A 64 -5.93 -14.94 -0.52
CA GLY A 64 -4.66 -15.65 -0.42
C GLY A 64 -4.71 -16.87 0.51
N PRO A 65 -4.05 -17.97 0.16
CA PRO A 65 -4.13 -19.24 0.91
C PRO A 65 -3.59 -19.16 2.34
N TRP A 66 -2.77 -18.14 2.65
CA TRP A 66 -2.17 -17.91 3.95
C TRP A 66 -2.76 -16.70 4.70
N PHE A 67 -3.96 -16.26 4.29
CA PHE A 67 -4.62 -15.13 4.92
C PHE A 67 -4.82 -15.28 6.43
N MET A 68 -5.23 -16.45 6.91
CA MET A 68 -5.51 -16.64 8.33
C MET A 68 -4.25 -16.52 9.20
N GLU A 69 -3.10 -16.96 8.71
CA GLU A 69 -1.81 -16.71 9.37
C GLU A 69 -1.47 -15.21 9.35
N ALA A 70 -1.64 -14.55 8.19
CA ALA A 70 -1.44 -13.11 8.08
C ALA A 70 -2.28 -12.34 9.10
N ALA A 71 -3.56 -12.66 9.20
CA ALA A 71 -4.49 -12.03 10.14
C ALA A 71 -4.06 -12.23 11.60
N GLN A 72 -3.60 -13.44 11.97
CA GLN A 72 -3.08 -13.72 13.30
C GLN A 72 -1.84 -12.90 13.61
N LEU A 73 -0.87 -12.84 12.69
CA LEU A 73 0.34 -12.04 12.85
C LEU A 73 0.03 -10.54 12.98
N LEU A 74 -0.92 -10.02 12.21
CA LEU A 74 -1.35 -8.62 12.28
C LEU A 74 -2.07 -8.31 13.58
N LYS A 75 -2.91 -9.22 14.07
CA LYS A 75 -3.57 -9.09 15.38
C LYS A 75 -2.55 -9.06 16.54
N GLU A 76 -1.48 -9.84 16.44
CA GLU A 76 -0.39 -9.87 17.43
C GLU A 76 0.53 -8.64 17.35
N ASN A 77 0.46 -7.87 16.26
CA ASN A 77 1.28 -6.69 16.02
C ASN A 77 0.41 -5.46 15.66
N PRO A 78 -0.40 -4.94 16.59
CA PRO A 78 -1.43 -3.92 16.31
C PRO A 78 -0.88 -2.55 15.91
N GLY A 79 0.44 -2.35 16.00
CA GLY A 79 1.11 -1.13 15.51
C GLY A 79 1.39 -1.10 14.01
N ILE A 80 1.08 -2.18 13.28
CA ILE A 80 1.24 -2.21 11.83
C ILE A 80 0.05 -1.48 11.19
N ASP A 81 0.33 -0.59 10.24
CA ASP A 81 -0.67 -0.02 9.35
C ASP A 81 -1.04 -1.05 8.28
N VAL A 82 -2.33 -1.36 8.13
CA VAL A 82 -2.80 -2.48 7.31
C VAL A 82 -3.79 -1.99 6.26
N GLY A 83 -3.50 -2.32 4.99
CA GLY A 83 -4.45 -2.19 3.88
C GLY A 83 -5.06 -3.53 3.49
N VAL A 84 -6.28 -3.49 2.95
CA VAL A 84 -6.84 -4.63 2.22
C VAL A 84 -6.38 -4.55 0.77
N HIS A 85 -5.57 -5.54 0.35
CA HIS A 85 -5.12 -5.67 -1.03
C HIS A 85 -6.23 -6.34 -1.84
N LEU A 86 -7.16 -5.52 -2.34
CA LEU A 86 -8.30 -5.97 -3.10
C LEU A 86 -7.84 -6.78 -4.32
N THR A 87 -8.35 -7.99 -4.46
CA THR A 87 -7.80 -9.00 -5.37
C THR A 87 -8.86 -9.53 -6.30
N LEU A 88 -8.62 -9.44 -7.62
CA LEU A 88 -9.48 -9.96 -8.70
C LEU A 88 -8.68 -10.74 -9.76
N THR A 89 -7.39 -10.99 -9.49
CA THR A 89 -6.47 -11.76 -10.36
C THR A 89 -5.69 -12.79 -9.56
N SER A 90 -5.18 -13.83 -10.21
CA SER A 90 -4.40 -14.92 -9.60
C SER A 90 -3.29 -15.37 -10.55
N GLU A 91 -2.14 -14.70 -10.50
CA GLU A 91 -1.10 -14.70 -11.52
C GLU A 91 -0.18 -15.93 -11.56
N TRP A 92 -0.12 -16.75 -10.50
CA TRP A 92 0.81 -17.87 -10.44
C TRP A 92 0.27 -19.13 -11.10
N ASP A 93 1.11 -19.91 -11.78
CA ASP A 93 0.67 -21.15 -12.46
C ASP A 93 0.34 -22.28 -11.48
N GLY A 94 1.16 -22.45 -10.43
CA GLY A 94 1.05 -23.56 -9.49
C GLY A 94 0.22 -23.28 -8.24
N ILE A 95 -0.13 -22.03 -7.98
CA ILE A 95 -0.88 -21.58 -6.81
C ILE A 95 -1.95 -20.62 -7.26
N LYS A 96 -3.21 -21.02 -7.09
CA LYS A 96 -4.36 -20.21 -7.49
C LYS A 96 -5.23 -19.86 -6.30
N TRP A 97 -5.84 -18.70 -6.34
CA TRP A 97 -6.87 -18.29 -5.39
C TRP A 97 -8.16 -17.94 -6.11
N ARG A 98 -9.22 -18.02 -5.36
CA ARG A 98 -10.60 -17.93 -5.84
C ARG A 98 -11.32 -16.77 -5.16
N PRO A 99 -12.44 -16.30 -5.71
CA PRO A 99 -13.33 -15.42 -4.98
C PRO A 99 -13.73 -15.99 -3.63
N VAL A 100 -13.89 -15.10 -2.64
CA VAL A 100 -14.45 -15.47 -1.32
C VAL A 100 -15.98 -15.44 -1.34
N THR A 101 -16.57 -15.12 -2.48
CA THR A 101 -18.02 -15.13 -2.75
C THR A 101 -18.38 -16.10 -3.88
N ALA A 102 -19.68 -16.39 -4.03
CA ALA A 102 -20.19 -17.13 -5.19
C ALA A 102 -20.36 -16.18 -6.39
N SER A 103 -19.26 -15.85 -7.07
CA SER A 103 -19.20 -14.88 -8.16
C SER A 103 -18.71 -15.52 -9.46
N PRO A 104 -19.57 -16.27 -10.18
CA PRO A 104 -19.19 -17.06 -11.35
C PRO A 104 -18.69 -16.21 -12.53
N SER A 105 -19.09 -14.94 -12.65
CA SER A 105 -18.58 -14.09 -13.73
C SER A 105 -17.14 -13.62 -13.51
N LEU A 106 -16.59 -13.78 -12.30
CA LEU A 106 -15.23 -13.31 -11.97
C LEU A 106 -14.14 -14.36 -12.21
N VAL A 107 -14.53 -15.61 -12.51
CA VAL A 107 -13.61 -16.74 -12.55
C VAL A 107 -13.41 -17.30 -13.96
N ASP A 108 -12.35 -18.08 -14.11
CA ASP A 108 -12.08 -18.92 -15.27
C ASP A 108 -12.90 -20.24 -15.21
N ALA A 109 -12.65 -21.18 -16.14
CA ALA A 109 -13.34 -22.46 -16.20
C ALA A 109 -13.06 -23.37 -14.98
N ASP A 110 -11.94 -23.17 -14.30
CA ASP A 110 -11.52 -23.92 -13.12
C ASP A 110 -11.99 -23.28 -11.80
N GLY A 111 -12.70 -22.15 -11.89
CA GLY A 111 -13.23 -21.40 -10.74
C GLY A 111 -12.18 -20.55 -10.03
N ASN A 112 -11.08 -20.24 -10.66
CA ASN A 112 -10.05 -19.33 -10.13
C ASN A 112 -10.22 -17.93 -10.73
N PHE A 113 -9.70 -16.90 -10.07
CA PHE A 113 -9.50 -15.62 -10.74
C PHE A 113 -8.58 -15.79 -11.95
N VAL A 114 -8.81 -14.98 -13.02
CA VAL A 114 -7.94 -14.95 -14.20
C VAL A 114 -6.52 -14.49 -13.83
N ALA A 115 -5.54 -14.86 -14.66
CA ALA A 115 -4.14 -14.69 -14.28
C ALA A 115 -3.64 -13.25 -14.36
N THR A 116 -4.12 -12.46 -15.31
CA THR A 116 -3.55 -11.14 -15.59
C THR A 116 -4.58 -10.02 -15.58
N THR A 117 -4.11 -8.81 -15.32
CA THR A 117 -4.96 -7.60 -15.46
C THR A 117 -5.45 -7.42 -16.89
N GLY A 118 -4.67 -7.85 -17.91
CA GLY A 118 -5.11 -7.81 -19.30
C GLY A 118 -6.27 -8.77 -19.59
N GLU A 119 -6.22 -9.99 -19.07
CA GLU A 119 -7.35 -10.94 -19.15
C GLU A 119 -8.55 -10.40 -18.38
N TRP A 120 -8.34 -9.88 -17.17
CA TRP A 120 -9.38 -9.25 -16.38
C TRP A 120 -10.03 -8.06 -17.11
N TYR A 121 -9.23 -7.19 -17.71
CA TYR A 121 -9.71 -6.03 -18.45
C TYR A 121 -10.65 -6.41 -19.60
N ASN A 122 -10.37 -7.53 -20.29
CA ASN A 122 -11.15 -8.02 -21.43
C ASN A 122 -12.26 -9.00 -21.05
N LYS A 123 -12.34 -9.40 -19.77
CA LYS A 123 -13.35 -10.34 -19.29
C LYS A 123 -14.73 -9.68 -19.22
N ALA A 124 -15.75 -10.42 -19.62
CA ALA A 124 -17.13 -10.08 -19.30
C ALA A 124 -17.41 -10.47 -17.84
N TYR A 125 -17.73 -9.48 -17.02
CA TYR A 125 -18.09 -9.66 -15.62
C TYR A 125 -19.33 -8.83 -15.27
N LYS A 126 -19.99 -9.20 -14.16
CA LYS A 126 -21.11 -8.45 -13.61
C LYS A 126 -20.60 -7.52 -12.51
N LEU A 127 -20.93 -6.22 -12.61
CA LEU A 127 -20.46 -5.23 -11.62
C LEU A 127 -20.97 -5.51 -10.21
N GLU A 128 -22.17 -6.05 -10.09
CA GLU A 128 -22.75 -6.48 -8.80
C GLU A 128 -21.95 -7.61 -8.13
N GLU A 129 -21.40 -8.54 -8.93
CA GLU A 129 -20.54 -9.60 -8.42
C GLU A 129 -19.15 -9.06 -8.01
N VAL A 130 -18.62 -8.10 -8.78
CA VAL A 130 -17.38 -7.39 -8.40
C VAL A 130 -17.56 -6.66 -7.07
N GLU A 131 -18.64 -5.86 -6.94
CA GLU A 131 -18.89 -5.13 -5.69
C GLU A 131 -19.07 -6.10 -4.51
N ALA A 132 -19.84 -7.18 -4.68
CA ALA A 132 -20.06 -8.18 -3.65
C ALA A 132 -18.76 -8.84 -3.19
N GLU A 133 -17.89 -9.18 -4.14
CA GLU A 133 -16.58 -9.79 -3.85
C GLU A 133 -15.66 -8.84 -3.10
N LEU A 134 -15.46 -7.62 -3.61
CA LEU A 134 -14.57 -6.64 -2.97
C LEU A 134 -15.09 -6.26 -1.57
N ARG A 135 -16.41 -6.10 -1.41
CA ARG A 135 -17.05 -5.88 -0.12
C ARG A 135 -16.74 -7.01 0.85
N LYS A 136 -16.89 -8.26 0.39
CA LYS A 136 -16.65 -9.43 1.23
C LYS A 136 -15.19 -9.53 1.67
N GLN A 137 -14.24 -9.21 0.79
CA GLN A 137 -12.83 -9.13 1.16
C GLN A 137 -12.60 -8.11 2.28
N ILE A 138 -13.18 -6.90 2.18
CA ILE A 138 -13.08 -5.87 3.22
C ILE A 138 -13.69 -6.36 4.55
N GLU A 139 -14.90 -6.94 4.50
CA GLU A 139 -15.58 -7.43 5.69
C GLU A 139 -14.81 -8.55 6.41
N ILE A 140 -14.24 -9.50 5.64
CA ILE A 140 -13.42 -10.58 6.20
C ILE A 140 -12.15 -9.99 6.83
N ALA A 141 -11.44 -9.09 6.12
CA ALA A 141 -10.26 -8.43 6.68
C ALA A 141 -10.58 -7.72 7.99
N LYS A 142 -11.61 -6.87 8.01
CA LYS A 142 -12.01 -6.12 9.22
C LYS A 142 -12.51 -7.02 10.36
N ARG A 143 -13.02 -8.19 10.07
CA ARG A 143 -13.43 -9.17 11.11
C ARG A 143 -12.23 -9.75 11.84
N HIS A 144 -11.13 -9.99 11.13
CA HIS A 144 -9.95 -10.68 11.65
C HIS A 144 -8.82 -9.72 12.05
N ILE A 145 -8.79 -8.52 11.48
CA ILE A 145 -7.74 -7.52 11.64
C ILE A 145 -8.37 -6.20 12.12
N PRO A 146 -8.16 -5.81 13.38
CA PRO A 146 -8.90 -4.68 13.98
C PRO A 146 -8.50 -3.30 13.43
N ASN A 147 -7.30 -3.17 12.87
CA ASN A 147 -6.70 -1.89 12.48
C ASN A 147 -6.50 -1.73 10.96
N VAL A 148 -7.46 -2.18 10.16
CA VAL A 148 -7.48 -1.90 8.71
C VAL A 148 -7.75 -0.41 8.49
N THR A 149 -6.85 0.27 7.76
CA THR A 149 -6.88 1.72 7.55
C THR A 149 -7.16 2.14 6.11
N HIS A 150 -6.82 1.29 5.13
CA HIS A 150 -6.87 1.65 3.72
C HIS A 150 -7.13 0.47 2.78
N LEU A 151 -7.35 0.80 1.51
CA LEU A 151 -7.50 -0.14 0.40
C LEU A 151 -6.41 0.08 -0.63
N SER A 152 -5.94 -0.99 -1.23
CA SER A 152 -5.08 -0.99 -2.41
C SER A 152 -5.55 -2.03 -3.43
N SER A 153 -5.00 -2.00 -4.64
CA SER A 153 -5.44 -2.85 -5.75
C SER A 153 -4.34 -3.80 -6.18
N HIS A 154 -4.54 -5.11 -5.94
CA HIS A 154 -3.63 -6.16 -6.43
C HIS A 154 -3.52 -6.11 -7.96
N MET A 155 -2.29 -5.99 -8.48
CA MET A 155 -2.00 -5.85 -9.91
C MET A 155 -2.76 -4.71 -10.61
N GLY A 156 -3.38 -3.77 -9.86
CA GLY A 156 -4.24 -2.73 -10.42
C GLY A 156 -5.55 -3.25 -11.02
N ALA A 157 -5.90 -4.51 -10.84
CA ALA A 157 -7.10 -5.09 -11.45
C ALA A 157 -8.42 -4.50 -10.91
N PRO A 158 -8.58 -4.26 -9.58
CA PRO A 158 -9.80 -3.71 -9.00
C PRO A 158 -10.15 -2.29 -9.42
N ASP A 159 -9.23 -1.55 -10.05
CA ASP A 159 -9.44 -0.15 -10.47
C ASP A 159 -8.94 0.15 -11.89
N CYS A 160 -8.73 -0.88 -12.70
CA CYS A 160 -8.24 -0.74 -14.08
C CYS A 160 -9.25 -0.09 -15.06
N LYS A 161 -10.52 0.08 -14.65
CA LYS A 161 -11.57 0.75 -15.41
C LYS A 161 -12.32 1.76 -14.54
N PRO A 162 -12.90 2.83 -15.13
CA PRO A 162 -13.61 3.85 -14.36
C PRO A 162 -14.75 3.30 -13.49
N GLU A 163 -15.54 2.35 -13.99
CA GLU A 163 -16.64 1.72 -13.26
C GLU A 163 -16.14 0.88 -12.07
N LEU A 164 -15.03 0.18 -12.21
CA LEU A 164 -14.40 -0.58 -11.14
C LEU A 164 -13.83 0.36 -10.07
N LYS A 165 -13.13 1.41 -10.50
CA LYS A 165 -12.61 2.45 -9.61
C LYS A 165 -13.73 3.12 -8.81
N ALA A 166 -14.90 3.34 -9.42
CA ALA A 166 -16.06 3.89 -8.74
C ALA A 166 -16.57 2.97 -7.62
N ILE A 167 -16.57 1.64 -7.85
CA ILE A 167 -16.91 0.65 -6.83
C ILE A 167 -15.91 0.72 -5.66
N VAL A 168 -14.60 0.73 -5.92
CA VAL A 168 -13.58 0.80 -4.87
C VAL A 168 -13.73 2.09 -4.06
N LYS A 169 -13.93 3.25 -4.71
CA LYS A 169 -14.18 4.53 -4.01
C LYS A 169 -15.43 4.49 -3.14
N LYS A 170 -16.53 3.92 -3.66
CA LYS A 170 -17.77 3.71 -2.90
C LYS A 170 -17.52 2.90 -1.64
N LEU A 171 -16.84 1.75 -1.76
CA LEU A 171 -16.52 0.88 -0.64
C LEU A 171 -15.56 1.55 0.35
N ALA A 172 -14.53 2.24 -0.11
CA ALA A 172 -13.62 2.98 0.75
C ALA A 172 -14.38 3.99 1.62
N LYS A 173 -15.28 4.77 1.01
CA LYS A 173 -16.14 5.73 1.74
C LYS A 173 -17.06 5.04 2.74
N GLU A 174 -17.72 3.94 2.34
CA GLU A 174 -18.68 3.20 3.15
C GLU A 174 -18.03 2.60 4.41
N TYR A 175 -16.81 2.06 4.26
CA TYR A 175 -16.06 1.45 5.36
C TYR A 175 -15.14 2.43 6.09
N ASN A 176 -15.14 3.72 5.72
CA ASN A 176 -14.26 4.78 6.25
C ASN A 176 -12.78 4.40 6.13
N LEU A 177 -12.36 3.99 4.93
CA LEU A 177 -10.99 3.59 4.61
C LEU A 177 -10.37 4.58 3.62
N ILE A 178 -9.07 4.78 3.75
CA ILE A 178 -8.28 5.57 2.80
C ILE A 178 -8.14 4.75 1.51
N TYR A 179 -8.36 5.35 0.35
CA TYR A 179 -8.12 4.67 -0.92
C TYR A 179 -7.20 5.48 -1.84
N GLU A 180 -7.44 6.75 -2.02
CA GLU A 180 -6.59 7.54 -2.91
C GLU A 180 -5.46 8.22 -2.15
N THR A 181 -4.28 8.15 -2.74
CA THR A 181 -3.08 8.83 -2.27
C THR A 181 -2.88 10.11 -3.08
N GLU A 182 -3.91 10.97 -3.15
CA GLU A 182 -3.77 12.30 -3.73
C GLU A 182 -2.67 13.07 -3.00
N GLY A 183 -1.87 13.84 -3.76
CA GLY A 183 -0.75 14.60 -3.20
C GLY A 183 0.53 13.79 -3.03
N LEU A 184 0.59 12.52 -3.43
CA LEU A 184 1.85 11.80 -3.52
C LEU A 184 2.62 12.23 -4.77
N SER A 185 3.90 12.48 -4.58
CA SER A 185 4.83 12.77 -5.66
C SER A 185 5.27 11.49 -6.35
N ALA A 186 5.35 11.52 -7.68
CA ALA A 186 5.89 10.41 -8.44
C ALA A 186 7.37 10.17 -8.07
N LEU A 187 7.73 8.91 -7.89
CA LEU A 187 9.13 8.53 -7.78
C LEU A 187 9.84 8.72 -9.12
N PRO A 188 11.07 9.25 -9.14
CA PRO A 188 11.87 9.30 -10.36
C PRO A 188 12.23 7.89 -10.83
N ASP A 189 12.54 7.70 -12.12
CA ASP A 189 13.13 6.45 -12.59
C ASP A 189 14.53 6.29 -11.98
N PHE A 190 14.69 5.31 -11.14
CA PHE A 190 15.94 5.00 -10.46
C PHE A 190 16.49 3.62 -10.85
N GLY A 191 15.87 2.93 -11.84
CA GLY A 191 16.34 1.68 -12.41
C GLY A 191 15.96 0.42 -11.61
N TRP A 192 15.03 0.52 -10.67
CA TRP A 192 14.59 -0.59 -9.79
C TRP A 192 14.13 -1.82 -10.57
N ASN A 193 13.28 -1.63 -11.57
CA ASN A 193 12.71 -2.72 -12.37
C ASN A 193 13.73 -3.38 -13.34
N LYS A 194 14.89 -2.75 -13.53
CA LYS A 194 15.99 -3.28 -14.36
C LYS A 194 17.05 -3.98 -13.52
N ALA A 195 17.03 -3.77 -12.21
CA ALA A 195 18.00 -4.33 -11.29
C ALA A 195 17.67 -5.81 -11.01
N SER A 196 18.61 -6.72 -11.23
CA SER A 196 18.42 -8.16 -11.08
C SER A 196 19.26 -8.78 -9.96
N SER A 197 20.28 -8.09 -9.46
CA SER A 197 21.05 -8.53 -8.32
C SER A 197 20.72 -7.72 -7.06
N LYS A 198 21.11 -8.24 -5.90
CA LYS A 198 20.99 -7.53 -4.63
C LYS A 198 21.75 -6.20 -4.64
N ASP A 199 22.95 -6.17 -5.19
CA ASP A 199 23.76 -4.95 -5.24
C ASP A 199 23.13 -3.92 -6.17
N ASP A 200 22.67 -4.31 -7.36
CA ASP A 200 21.96 -3.42 -8.29
C ASP A 200 20.70 -2.83 -7.65
N LYS A 201 19.88 -3.66 -7.00
CA LYS A 201 18.66 -3.23 -6.27
C LYS A 201 19.00 -2.26 -5.13
N ARG A 202 20.03 -2.56 -4.36
CA ARG A 202 20.50 -1.65 -3.30
C ARG A 202 20.93 -0.31 -3.87
N ASP A 203 21.73 -0.31 -4.92
CA ASP A 203 22.24 0.91 -5.53
C ASP A 203 21.15 1.73 -6.19
N ALA A 204 20.16 1.08 -6.83
CA ALA A 204 18.96 1.70 -7.34
C ALA A 204 18.15 2.37 -6.19
N PHE A 205 17.93 1.66 -5.07
CA PHE A 205 17.23 2.21 -3.91
C PHE A 205 17.97 3.40 -3.30
N MET A 206 19.29 3.31 -3.18
CA MET A 206 20.14 4.42 -2.72
C MET A 206 20.11 5.63 -3.65
N LYS A 207 20.04 5.41 -4.97
CA LYS A 207 19.83 6.48 -5.95
C LYS A 207 18.47 7.15 -5.73
N MET A 208 17.40 6.37 -5.54
CA MET A 208 16.08 6.91 -5.21
C MET A 208 16.16 7.79 -3.95
N ILE A 209 16.67 7.28 -2.83
CA ILE A 209 16.78 8.03 -1.57
C ILE A 209 17.50 9.37 -1.79
N ARG A 210 18.57 9.40 -2.58
CA ARG A 210 19.32 10.64 -2.87
C ARG A 210 18.52 11.64 -3.72
N SER A 211 17.59 11.19 -4.55
CA SER A 211 16.81 12.04 -5.47
C SER A 211 15.55 12.65 -4.88
N LEU A 212 15.09 12.15 -3.72
CA LEU A 212 13.87 12.67 -3.08
C LEU A 212 14.03 14.14 -2.68
N LYS A 213 12.97 14.93 -2.86
CA LYS A 213 12.96 16.39 -2.65
C LYS A 213 12.22 16.76 -1.36
N PRO A 214 12.68 17.80 -0.65
CA PRO A 214 11.97 18.36 0.50
C PRO A 214 10.54 18.79 0.15
N GLY A 215 9.65 18.70 1.14
CA GLY A 215 8.24 19.09 1.00
C GLY A 215 7.36 18.07 0.28
N ASN A 216 7.93 16.95 -0.20
CA ASN A 216 7.20 15.94 -0.93
C ASN A 216 6.97 14.67 -0.10
N THR A 217 5.88 13.99 -0.41
CA THR A 217 5.53 12.67 0.12
C THR A 217 5.55 11.66 -1.01
N TYR A 218 6.29 10.57 -0.84
CA TYR A 218 6.45 9.53 -1.85
C TYR A 218 5.93 8.19 -1.35
N LEU A 219 5.44 7.35 -2.27
CA LEU A 219 5.10 5.95 -2.01
C LEU A 219 6.07 5.05 -2.76
N PHE A 220 6.69 4.11 -2.05
CA PHE A 220 7.45 3.00 -2.63
C PHE A 220 6.77 1.68 -2.27
N VAL A 221 6.50 0.86 -3.27
CA VAL A 221 5.79 -0.42 -3.14
C VAL A 221 6.65 -1.55 -3.64
N ASP A 222 6.77 -2.62 -2.89
CA ASP A 222 7.30 -3.89 -3.38
C ASP A 222 6.86 -5.07 -2.49
N HIS A 223 7.28 -6.30 -2.86
CA HIS A 223 6.73 -7.59 -2.40
C HIS A 223 7.80 -8.42 -1.68
N PRO A 224 8.07 -8.20 -0.39
CA PRO A 224 9.09 -8.98 0.32
C PRO A 224 8.62 -10.41 0.57
N ALA A 225 9.44 -11.41 0.21
CA ALA A 225 9.25 -12.79 0.60
C ALA A 225 10.60 -13.53 0.68
N ASN A 226 10.80 -14.36 1.69
CA ASN A 226 12.02 -15.16 1.81
C ASN A 226 12.05 -16.27 0.75
N ARG A 227 13.25 -16.61 0.26
CA ARG A 227 13.47 -17.69 -0.70
C ARG A 227 13.37 -19.06 -0.03
N THR A 228 12.14 -19.49 0.26
CA THR A 228 11.81 -20.81 0.80
C THR A 228 11.53 -21.84 -0.30
N PRO A 229 11.46 -23.15 -0.01
CA PRO A 229 10.99 -24.14 -0.98
C PRO A 229 9.60 -23.83 -1.54
N GLU A 230 8.67 -23.33 -0.71
CA GLU A 230 7.34 -22.86 -1.12
C GLU A 230 7.46 -21.76 -2.19
N MET A 231 8.22 -20.71 -1.90
CA MET A 231 8.39 -19.58 -2.82
C MET A 231 9.09 -19.96 -4.13
N LYS A 232 9.94 -20.99 -4.15
CA LYS A 232 10.54 -21.51 -5.40
C LYS A 232 9.53 -22.16 -6.33
N ALA A 233 8.37 -22.60 -5.80
CA ALA A 233 7.27 -23.12 -6.61
C ALA A 233 6.33 -22.01 -7.13
N VAL A 234 6.50 -20.77 -6.67
CA VAL A 234 5.71 -19.61 -7.09
C VAL A 234 6.30 -19.01 -8.36
N GLY A 235 5.48 -18.80 -9.38
CA GLY A 235 5.88 -18.19 -10.64
C GLY A 235 4.93 -18.52 -11.77
N ASN A 236 5.23 -18.00 -12.94
CA ASN A 236 4.59 -18.30 -14.21
C ASN A 236 5.62 -18.22 -15.34
N LYS A 237 5.19 -18.52 -16.58
CA LYS A 237 6.09 -18.50 -17.76
C LYS A 237 6.84 -17.17 -17.98
N GLY A 238 6.26 -16.05 -17.56
CA GLY A 238 6.86 -14.71 -17.68
C GLY A 238 7.67 -14.27 -16.46
N MET A 239 7.49 -14.94 -15.31
CA MET A 239 8.09 -14.60 -14.02
C MET A 239 8.65 -15.85 -13.33
N THR A 240 9.88 -16.22 -13.71
CA THR A 240 10.56 -17.42 -13.20
C THR A 240 11.49 -17.15 -12.02
N THR A 241 11.74 -15.87 -11.71
CA THR A 241 12.70 -15.43 -10.68
C THR A 241 12.03 -14.90 -9.42
N VAL A 242 10.71 -15.05 -9.26
CA VAL A 242 9.88 -14.47 -8.18
C VAL A 242 10.50 -14.67 -6.80
N ALA A 243 10.88 -15.91 -6.46
CA ALA A 243 11.47 -16.22 -5.15
C ALA A 243 12.81 -15.49 -4.91
N HIS A 244 13.59 -15.29 -5.95
CA HIS A 244 14.86 -14.58 -5.87
C HIS A 244 14.63 -13.08 -5.70
N ASP A 245 13.79 -12.50 -6.56
CA ASP A 245 13.51 -11.06 -6.57
C ASP A 245 12.86 -10.60 -5.26
N ARG A 246 11.86 -11.33 -4.77
CA ARG A 246 11.19 -11.03 -3.49
C ARG A 246 12.10 -11.20 -2.28
N HIS A 247 13.06 -12.14 -2.35
CA HIS A 247 14.07 -12.28 -1.31
C HIS A 247 15.01 -11.08 -1.26
N ILE A 248 15.47 -10.59 -2.41
CA ILE A 248 16.28 -9.37 -2.49
C ILE A 248 15.51 -8.17 -1.91
N VAL A 249 14.23 -8.03 -2.23
CA VAL A 249 13.38 -6.99 -1.63
C VAL A 249 13.38 -7.08 -0.11
N THR A 250 13.23 -8.30 0.44
CA THR A 250 13.30 -8.53 1.89
C THR A 250 14.63 -8.05 2.47
N GLU A 251 15.74 -8.36 1.80
CA GLU A 251 17.07 -7.94 2.24
C GLU A 251 17.27 -6.41 2.17
N ILE A 252 16.76 -5.76 1.11
CA ILE A 252 16.81 -4.29 0.97
C ILE A 252 15.96 -3.62 2.04
N PHE A 253 14.73 -4.09 2.25
CA PHE A 253 13.81 -3.51 3.24
C PHE A 253 14.32 -3.67 4.67
N THR A 254 15.13 -4.68 4.94
CA THR A 254 15.74 -4.92 6.27
C THR A 254 17.21 -4.49 6.37
N SER A 255 17.75 -3.81 5.37
CA SER A 255 19.17 -3.41 5.32
C SER A 255 19.47 -2.27 6.28
N ASP A 256 20.47 -2.47 7.14
CA ASP A 256 21.01 -1.41 8.02
C ASP A 256 21.59 -0.24 7.22
N GLN A 257 22.20 -0.51 6.07
CA GLN A 257 22.76 0.52 5.21
C GLN A 257 21.63 1.42 4.66
N VAL A 258 20.53 0.83 4.22
CA VAL A 258 19.36 1.57 3.71
C VAL A 258 18.74 2.39 4.85
N ARG A 259 18.54 1.81 6.03
CA ARG A 259 18.01 2.54 7.20
C ARG A 259 18.89 3.73 7.60
N ARG A 260 20.22 3.56 7.61
CA ARG A 260 21.14 4.67 7.87
C ARG A 260 21.06 5.76 6.81
N ALA A 261 20.96 5.40 5.54
CA ALA A 261 20.82 6.38 4.46
C ALA A 261 19.53 7.21 4.55
N ILE A 262 18.41 6.57 4.86
CA ILE A 262 17.11 7.24 5.10
C ILE A 262 17.27 8.23 6.27
N LYS A 263 17.84 7.77 7.41
CA LYS A 263 18.05 8.60 8.59
C LYS A 263 18.98 9.79 8.30
N SER A 264 20.10 9.55 7.62
CA SER A 264 21.09 10.60 7.31
C SER A 264 20.56 11.69 6.37
N ARG A 265 19.55 11.34 5.54
CA ARG A 265 18.85 12.27 4.66
C ARG A 265 17.69 13.01 5.33
N GLY A 266 17.42 12.74 6.61
CA GLY A 266 16.28 13.31 7.32
C GLY A 266 14.92 12.90 6.72
N ILE A 267 14.85 11.72 6.08
CA ILE A 267 13.62 11.21 5.50
C ILE A 267 12.75 10.62 6.61
N GLU A 268 11.53 11.12 6.74
CA GLU A 268 10.54 10.59 7.65
C GLU A 268 9.84 9.38 7.00
N LEU A 269 9.96 8.20 7.61
CA LEU A 269 9.17 7.04 7.23
C LEU A 269 7.77 7.16 7.83
N ILE A 270 6.76 7.15 6.99
CA ILE A 270 5.36 7.32 7.36
C ILE A 270 4.50 6.12 6.93
N ASP A 271 3.32 6.02 7.51
CA ASP A 271 2.23 5.13 7.13
C ASP A 271 1.10 5.91 6.44
N TYR A 272 0.03 5.23 6.02
CA TYR A 272 -1.11 5.86 5.37
C TYR A 272 -1.84 6.86 6.26
N THR A 273 -1.87 6.63 7.58
CA THR A 273 -2.55 7.54 8.52
C THR A 273 -1.87 8.90 8.60
N LYS A 274 -0.54 8.96 8.30
CA LYS A 274 0.28 10.18 8.27
C LYS A 274 0.47 10.75 6.88
N ALA A 275 0.23 9.98 5.82
CA ALA A 275 0.33 10.47 4.44
C ALA A 275 -0.67 11.61 4.18
N GLY A 276 -1.67 11.72 5.01
CA GLY A 276 -2.75 12.69 4.92
C GLY A 276 -3.93 12.07 4.18
N THR A 277 -5.13 12.25 4.72
CA THR A 277 -6.34 12.15 3.90
C THR A 277 -6.32 13.32 2.95
N PRO A 278 -6.35 13.13 1.63
CA PRO A 278 -6.60 14.21 0.70
C PRO A 278 -8.01 14.76 1.01
N GLY A 279 -8.10 16.04 1.31
CA GLY A 279 -9.38 16.75 1.39
C GLY A 279 -10.13 16.67 2.73
N LYS A 280 -9.51 17.17 3.80
CA LYS A 280 -10.22 17.90 4.85
C LYS A 280 -9.83 19.35 4.80
#